data_9acae25b981b6b7d25eb25e172ac61d1
#
_entry.id   9acae25b981b6b7d25eb25e172ac61d1
#
_cell.length_a   1.000
_cell.length_b   1.000
_cell.length_c   1.000
_cell.angle_alpha   90.00
_cell.angle_beta   90.00
_cell.angle_gamma   90.00
#
_symmetry.space_group_name_H-M   'P 1'
#
loop_
_entity.id
_entity.type
_entity.pdbx_description
1 polymer ?
#
loop_
_entity_poly.entity_id
_entity_poly.type
_entity_poly.pdbx_seq_one_letter_code
_entity_poly.pdbx_strand_id
1 'polypeptide(L)'
;MRVDIVLISTFVLVPSLVFAADYNVPEGGTLAKAIAEANANKDGDMYEIEISGTSADSGNVKNSAAIVGNPSAVLSGSLAFNGTGVRSEISNLVFTSGTVGAVANGTLGLGEAQDLTITSVAFEQRTGNGYGGGVVNLGNMIIQGNSSFSENRADVGGAIYNSKVLDISDTSFLNNTASGSGGAINSSGTMSIVNSTFDGNRSVSSYGGAINSSGTARISGSVFKNNRASEGGAVYTSGNNASLTVADTQFIGNYTTINSQGVSDYGGAINSVGKLNIVNALFADNYATEAGAVKLRRGSTEGIIAASEFKNNYAVVRDGGAIVHSDGILRIDCLLYTSDAADE
;
A
#
# COMPACT_ATOMS: atom_id res chain seq x y z
N MET A 1 15.30 -41.45 12.85
CA MET A 1 13.88 -41.34 12.58
C MET A 1 13.71 -40.03 11.81
N ARG A 2 13.57 -40.14 10.50
CA ARG A 2 13.50 -38.99 9.57
C ARG A 2 12.02 -38.69 9.37
N VAL A 3 11.57 -37.52 9.68
CA VAL A 3 10.20 -37.09 9.43
C VAL A 3 10.22 -36.31 8.12
N ASP A 4 9.71 -36.94 7.07
CA ASP A 4 9.47 -36.28 5.78
C ASP A 4 8.20 -35.44 5.89
N ILE A 5 8.33 -34.12 5.86
CA ILE A 5 7.18 -33.21 5.77
C ILE A 5 6.80 -33.14 4.30
N VAL A 6 5.70 -33.80 3.94
CA VAL A 6 5.06 -33.63 2.63
C VAL A 6 4.30 -32.30 2.67
N LEU A 7 4.82 -31.30 1.99
CA LEU A 7 4.09 -30.07 1.66
C LEU A 7 3.04 -30.44 0.59
N ILE A 8 1.79 -30.62 1.02
CA ILE A 8 0.65 -30.66 0.10
C ILE A 8 0.34 -29.21 -0.28
N SER A 9 0.83 -28.79 -1.44
CA SER A 9 0.34 -27.58 -2.09
C SER A 9 -1.12 -27.85 -2.51
N THR A 10 -2.05 -27.31 -1.74
CA THR A 10 -3.45 -27.22 -2.17
C THR A 10 -3.50 -26.25 -3.34
N PHE A 11 -3.47 -26.79 -4.56
CA PHE A 11 -3.96 -26.08 -5.73
C PHE A 11 -5.45 -25.80 -5.47
N VAL A 12 -5.78 -24.59 -5.11
CA VAL A 12 -7.14 -24.11 -5.23
C VAL A 12 -7.41 -24.02 -6.72
N LEU A 13 -8.14 -25.02 -7.25
CA LEU A 13 -8.73 -24.92 -8.58
C LEU A 13 -9.68 -23.73 -8.50
N VAL A 14 -9.28 -22.59 -9.06
CA VAL A 14 -10.20 -21.50 -9.32
C VAL A 14 -11.18 -22.07 -10.33
N PRO A 15 -12.50 -22.16 -10.02
CA PRO A 15 -13.47 -22.63 -10.99
C PRO A 15 -13.32 -21.76 -12.25
N SER A 16 -13.31 -22.40 -13.42
CA SER A 16 -13.27 -21.70 -14.69
C SER A 16 -14.39 -20.67 -14.70
N LEU A 17 -14.01 -19.37 -14.70
CA LEU A 17 -14.95 -18.28 -14.84
C LEU A 17 -15.70 -18.48 -16.16
N VAL A 18 -17.02 -18.55 -16.09
CA VAL A 18 -17.87 -18.57 -17.29
C VAL A 18 -18.14 -17.10 -17.61
N PHE A 19 -17.70 -16.66 -18.79
CA PHE A 19 -17.98 -15.31 -19.28
C PHE A 19 -19.30 -15.31 -20.06
N ALA A 20 -20.16 -14.34 -19.77
CA ALA A 20 -21.45 -14.22 -20.44
C ALA A 20 -21.33 -13.68 -21.87
N ALA A 21 -20.34 -12.82 -22.12
CA ALA A 21 -19.99 -12.29 -23.44
C ALA A 21 -18.60 -11.64 -23.37
N ASP A 22 -17.90 -11.67 -24.49
CA ASP A 22 -16.60 -11.01 -24.65
C ASP A 22 -16.79 -9.76 -25.52
N TYR A 23 -16.25 -8.63 -25.08
CA TYR A 23 -16.22 -7.41 -25.85
C TYR A 23 -14.79 -6.92 -26.02
N ASN A 24 -14.33 -6.88 -27.26
CA ASN A 24 -13.04 -6.29 -27.59
C ASN A 24 -13.25 -4.81 -27.90
N VAL A 25 -12.57 -3.91 -27.17
CA VAL A 25 -12.52 -2.48 -27.46
C VAL A 25 -11.40 -2.28 -28.48
N PRO A 26 -11.69 -2.21 -29.79
CA PRO A 26 -10.68 -2.01 -30.80
C PRO A 26 -10.11 -0.59 -30.69
N GLU A 27 -8.96 -0.35 -31.32
CA GLU A 27 -8.39 0.98 -31.44
C GLU A 27 -9.44 1.96 -32.04
N GLY A 28 -9.89 2.95 -31.25
CA GLY A 28 -11.00 3.85 -31.60
C GLY A 28 -12.41 3.38 -31.17
N GLY A 29 -12.57 2.20 -30.53
CA GLY A 29 -13.81 1.80 -29.87
C GLY A 29 -13.97 2.49 -28.51
N THR A 30 -15.22 2.56 -27.99
CA THR A 30 -15.49 3.22 -26.72
C THR A 30 -15.60 2.22 -25.57
N LEU A 31 -14.72 2.30 -24.58
CA LEU A 31 -14.80 1.55 -23.33
C LEU A 31 -16.15 1.77 -22.63
N ALA A 32 -16.70 3.00 -22.74
CA ALA A 32 -18.00 3.34 -22.19
C ALA A 32 -19.14 2.46 -22.73
N LYS A 33 -19.10 2.08 -24.01
CA LYS A 33 -20.10 1.19 -24.62
C LYS A 33 -19.97 -0.23 -24.06
N ALA A 34 -18.75 -0.78 -23.98
CA ALA A 34 -18.49 -2.11 -23.42
C ALA A 34 -18.95 -2.19 -21.95
N ILE A 35 -18.66 -1.17 -21.17
CA ILE A 35 -19.13 -1.08 -19.78
C ILE A 35 -20.67 -0.98 -19.70
N ALA A 36 -21.31 -0.26 -20.61
CA ALA A 36 -22.77 -0.18 -20.64
C ALA A 36 -23.41 -1.54 -20.93
N GLU A 37 -22.82 -2.33 -21.83
CA GLU A 37 -23.24 -3.71 -22.12
C GLU A 37 -23.03 -4.62 -20.91
N ALA A 38 -21.86 -4.58 -20.26
CA ALA A 38 -21.59 -5.31 -19.02
C ALA A 38 -22.59 -4.94 -17.91
N ASN A 39 -22.93 -3.66 -17.76
CA ASN A 39 -23.90 -3.20 -16.77
C ASN A 39 -25.36 -3.62 -17.10
N ALA A 40 -25.67 -3.89 -18.35
CA ALA A 40 -26.97 -4.38 -18.78
C ALA A 40 -27.13 -5.91 -18.54
N ASN A 41 -26.03 -6.64 -18.33
CA ASN A 41 -26.03 -8.06 -18.07
C ASN A 41 -26.68 -8.34 -16.69
N LYS A 42 -27.72 -9.19 -16.68
CA LYS A 42 -28.48 -9.57 -15.48
C LYS A 42 -28.28 -11.03 -15.08
N ASP A 43 -27.51 -11.78 -15.83
CA ASP A 43 -27.37 -13.23 -15.65
C ASP A 43 -26.43 -13.59 -14.48
N GLY A 44 -25.73 -12.60 -13.95
CA GLY A 44 -24.83 -12.77 -12.79
C GLY A 44 -23.43 -13.27 -13.16
N ASP A 45 -23.22 -13.58 -14.44
CA ASP A 45 -21.91 -13.99 -14.97
C ASP A 45 -20.99 -12.77 -15.14
N MET A 46 -19.67 -13.01 -15.06
CA MET A 46 -18.68 -11.98 -15.29
C MET A 46 -18.58 -11.65 -16.79
N TYR A 47 -18.63 -10.37 -17.12
CA TYR A 47 -18.49 -9.87 -18.49
C TYR A 47 -17.03 -9.49 -18.77
N GLU A 48 -16.40 -10.07 -19.78
CA GLU A 48 -15.02 -9.73 -20.14
C GLU A 48 -14.98 -8.55 -21.12
N ILE A 49 -14.14 -7.58 -20.79
CA ILE A 49 -13.85 -6.40 -21.61
C ILE A 49 -12.35 -6.38 -21.91
N GLU A 50 -11.99 -6.69 -23.12
CA GLU A 50 -10.62 -6.65 -23.59
C GLU A 50 -10.27 -5.25 -24.14
N ILE A 51 -9.17 -4.66 -23.65
CA ILE A 51 -8.68 -3.36 -24.12
C ILE A 51 -7.41 -3.56 -24.94
N SER A 52 -7.41 -3.03 -26.15
CA SER A 52 -6.24 -3.01 -27.04
C SER A 52 -5.83 -1.58 -27.36
N GLY A 53 -4.52 -1.30 -27.33
CA GLY A 53 -3.98 0.03 -27.62
C GLY A 53 -4.26 1.04 -26.51
N THR A 54 -4.50 2.29 -26.86
CA THR A 54 -4.66 3.42 -25.92
C THR A 54 -6.08 3.93 -25.89
N SER A 55 -6.65 4.09 -24.69
CA SER A 55 -7.96 4.71 -24.46
C SER A 55 -7.88 5.83 -23.42
N ALA A 56 -8.63 6.89 -23.63
CA ALA A 56 -8.82 7.97 -22.65
C ALA A 56 -10.18 7.89 -21.95
N ASP A 57 -10.97 6.86 -22.24
CA ASP A 57 -12.32 6.73 -21.70
C ASP A 57 -12.32 6.45 -20.20
N SER A 58 -13.41 6.84 -19.58
CA SER A 58 -13.72 6.51 -18.19
C SER A 58 -15.03 5.74 -18.11
N GLY A 59 -15.19 4.91 -17.10
CA GLY A 59 -16.39 4.12 -16.96
C GLY A 59 -16.78 3.80 -15.53
N ASN A 60 -18.07 3.49 -15.34
CA ASN A 60 -18.63 3.08 -14.07
C ASN A 60 -19.17 1.67 -14.19
N VAL A 61 -18.48 0.71 -13.59
CA VAL A 61 -18.80 -0.72 -13.60
C VAL A 61 -19.70 -1.02 -12.40
N LYS A 62 -20.91 -1.48 -12.66
CA LYS A 62 -21.93 -1.79 -11.64
C LYS A 62 -22.13 -3.29 -11.45
N ASN A 63 -21.94 -4.07 -12.48
CA ASN A 63 -22.03 -5.54 -12.48
C ASN A 63 -20.64 -6.17 -12.50
N SER A 64 -20.57 -7.49 -12.37
CA SER A 64 -19.31 -8.22 -12.44
C SER A 64 -18.67 -8.06 -13.82
N ALA A 65 -17.41 -7.60 -13.84
CA ALA A 65 -16.66 -7.45 -15.08
C ALA A 65 -15.18 -7.80 -14.90
N ALA A 66 -14.59 -8.46 -15.89
CA ALA A 66 -13.15 -8.61 -16.04
C ALA A 66 -12.67 -7.62 -17.11
N ILE A 67 -11.81 -6.68 -16.73
CA ILE A 67 -11.20 -5.73 -17.67
C ILE A 67 -9.77 -6.16 -17.89
N VAL A 68 -9.49 -6.65 -19.08
CA VAL A 68 -8.22 -7.26 -19.45
C VAL A 68 -7.50 -6.41 -20.49
N GLY A 69 -6.29 -5.99 -20.19
CA GLY A 69 -5.42 -5.32 -21.16
C GLY A 69 -4.65 -6.33 -22.01
N ASN A 70 -4.65 -6.13 -23.32
CA ASN A 70 -3.66 -6.78 -24.19
C ASN A 70 -2.26 -6.22 -23.94
N PRO A 71 -1.20 -6.91 -24.28
CA PRO A 71 0.15 -6.38 -24.14
C PRO A 71 0.25 -4.97 -24.74
N SER A 72 0.65 -4.00 -23.91
CA SER A 72 0.72 -2.57 -24.23
C SER A 72 -0.60 -1.78 -24.16
N ALA A 73 -1.68 -2.33 -23.60
CA ALA A 73 -2.91 -1.58 -23.38
C ALA A 73 -2.70 -0.46 -22.35
N VAL A 74 -3.10 0.75 -22.71
CA VAL A 74 -2.93 1.95 -21.86
C VAL A 74 -4.26 2.67 -21.69
N LEU A 75 -4.60 3.01 -20.46
CA LEU A 75 -5.78 3.76 -20.09
C LEU A 75 -5.37 5.06 -19.36
N SER A 76 -5.64 6.21 -19.95
CA SER A 76 -5.50 7.51 -19.28
C SER A 76 -6.78 7.98 -18.58
N GLY A 77 -7.91 7.34 -18.86
CA GLY A 77 -9.18 7.53 -18.15
C GLY A 77 -9.19 6.94 -16.74
N SER A 78 -10.38 6.77 -16.19
CA SER A 78 -10.59 6.19 -14.86
C SER A 78 -11.73 5.18 -14.83
N LEU A 79 -11.65 4.21 -13.93
CA LEU A 79 -12.67 3.19 -13.71
C LEU A 79 -13.23 3.30 -12.29
N ALA A 80 -14.55 3.33 -12.17
CA ALA A 80 -15.24 3.26 -10.90
C ALA A 80 -16.03 1.95 -10.79
N PHE A 81 -15.96 1.28 -9.67
CA PHE A 81 -16.62 0.00 -9.38
C PHE A 81 -17.61 0.20 -8.23
N ASN A 82 -18.89 0.35 -8.55
CA ASN A 82 -19.94 0.77 -7.61
C ASN A 82 -21.10 -0.26 -7.49
N GLY A 83 -20.83 -1.53 -7.69
CA GLY A 83 -21.81 -2.60 -7.48
C GLY A 83 -21.72 -3.18 -6.07
N THR A 84 -22.83 -3.57 -5.46
CA THR A 84 -22.85 -4.29 -4.18
C THR A 84 -23.02 -5.80 -4.41
N GLY A 85 -22.20 -6.60 -3.72
CA GLY A 85 -22.28 -8.06 -3.80
C GLY A 85 -21.80 -8.64 -5.12
N VAL A 86 -21.09 -7.87 -5.93
CA VAL A 86 -20.50 -8.30 -7.20
C VAL A 86 -18.97 -8.32 -7.11
N ARG A 87 -18.35 -9.07 -8.00
CA ARG A 87 -16.89 -9.21 -8.08
C ARG A 87 -16.43 -8.69 -9.43
N SER A 88 -15.33 -7.96 -9.45
CA SER A 88 -14.69 -7.52 -10.70
C SER A 88 -13.19 -7.74 -10.65
N GLU A 89 -12.57 -7.77 -11.84
CA GLU A 89 -11.14 -7.97 -12.01
C GLU A 89 -10.58 -6.96 -13.01
N ILE A 90 -9.35 -6.52 -12.77
CA ILE A 90 -8.55 -5.72 -13.72
C ILE A 90 -7.21 -6.44 -13.87
N SER A 91 -6.79 -6.67 -15.10
CA SER A 91 -5.49 -7.29 -15.34
C SER A 91 -4.76 -6.76 -16.57
N ASN A 92 -3.42 -6.85 -16.52
CA ASN A 92 -2.53 -6.57 -17.65
C ASN A 92 -2.74 -5.20 -18.30
N LEU A 93 -2.94 -4.15 -17.51
CA LEU A 93 -3.27 -2.80 -18.00
C LEU A 93 -2.31 -1.77 -17.40
N VAL A 94 -2.00 -0.73 -18.16
CA VAL A 94 -1.26 0.44 -17.69
C VAL A 94 -2.21 1.63 -17.54
N PHE A 95 -2.37 2.15 -16.35
CA PHE A 95 -3.00 3.44 -16.12
C PHE A 95 -1.93 4.53 -16.09
N THR A 96 -1.94 5.42 -17.05
CA THR A 96 -0.98 6.50 -17.19
C THR A 96 -1.62 7.87 -17.00
N SER A 97 -0.82 8.86 -16.82
CA SER A 97 -1.09 10.27 -16.53
C SER A 97 -2.56 10.73 -16.59
N GLY A 98 -3.12 11.17 -15.47
CA GLY A 98 -4.49 11.67 -15.37
C GLY A 98 -4.70 12.48 -14.09
N THR A 99 -5.72 13.30 -14.06
CA THR A 99 -6.01 14.26 -12.98
C THR A 99 -7.02 13.74 -11.94
N VAL A 100 -7.47 12.49 -12.10
CA VAL A 100 -8.36 11.79 -11.15
C VAL A 100 -7.76 10.43 -10.88
N GLY A 101 -7.95 9.87 -9.67
CA GLY A 101 -7.49 8.52 -9.33
C GLY A 101 -7.92 7.51 -10.42
N ALA A 102 -7.04 6.58 -10.78
CA ALA A 102 -7.28 5.68 -11.90
C ALA A 102 -8.41 4.68 -11.61
N VAL A 103 -8.46 4.15 -10.40
CA VAL A 103 -9.46 3.15 -9.99
C VAL A 103 -10.10 3.58 -8.68
N ALA A 104 -11.43 3.62 -8.66
CA ALA A 104 -12.22 3.81 -7.44
C ALA A 104 -13.08 2.58 -7.19
N ASN A 105 -12.89 1.91 -6.05
CA ASN A 105 -13.76 0.84 -5.57
C ASN A 105 -14.74 1.40 -4.55
N GLY A 106 -15.93 1.72 -4.99
CA GLY A 106 -16.98 2.39 -4.23
C GLY A 106 -16.98 3.91 -4.36
N THR A 107 -18.04 4.53 -3.88
CA THR A 107 -18.23 5.99 -3.86
C THR A 107 -18.21 6.52 -2.43
N LEU A 108 -17.42 7.55 -2.17
CA LEU A 108 -17.33 8.20 -0.86
C LEU A 108 -18.74 8.60 -0.37
N GLY A 109 -19.13 8.06 0.77
CA GLY A 109 -20.42 8.35 1.42
C GLY A 109 -21.61 7.49 1.00
N LEU A 110 -21.51 6.65 -0.06
CA LEU A 110 -22.64 5.81 -0.53
C LEU A 110 -22.51 4.32 -0.12
N GLY A 111 -21.33 3.85 0.29
CA GLY A 111 -21.12 2.48 0.75
C GLY A 111 -21.22 1.40 -0.35
N GLU A 112 -21.35 1.79 -1.59
CA GLU A 112 -21.40 0.88 -2.74
C GLU A 112 -19.99 0.55 -3.20
N ALA A 113 -19.54 -0.67 -2.92
CA ALA A 113 -18.23 -1.15 -3.36
C ALA A 113 -18.29 -2.64 -3.72
N GLN A 114 -17.41 -3.04 -4.62
CA GLN A 114 -17.30 -4.43 -5.10
C GLN A 114 -16.15 -5.15 -4.37
N ASP A 115 -16.08 -6.48 -4.53
CA ASP A 115 -14.86 -7.24 -4.35
C ASP A 115 -14.02 -7.08 -5.62
N LEU A 116 -12.92 -6.34 -5.55
CA LEU A 116 -12.12 -5.97 -6.71
C LEU A 116 -10.73 -6.62 -6.63
N THR A 117 -10.34 -7.34 -7.68
CA THR A 117 -9.00 -7.88 -7.83
C THR A 117 -8.24 -7.14 -8.94
N ILE A 118 -7.01 -6.73 -8.65
CA ILE A 118 -6.08 -6.07 -9.57
C ILE A 118 -4.84 -6.94 -9.71
N THR A 119 -4.53 -7.37 -10.93
CA THR A 119 -3.42 -8.28 -11.20
C THR A 119 -2.55 -7.78 -12.34
N SER A 120 -1.25 -7.65 -12.12
CA SER A 120 -0.28 -7.22 -13.16
C SER A 120 -0.65 -5.88 -13.80
N VAL A 121 -1.02 -4.88 -12.98
CA VAL A 121 -1.44 -3.55 -13.43
C VAL A 121 -0.42 -2.51 -13.01
N ALA A 122 -0.07 -1.62 -13.91
CA ALA A 122 0.78 -0.46 -13.61
C ALA A 122 -0.06 0.82 -13.47
N PHE A 123 0.23 1.60 -12.42
CA PHE A 123 -0.34 2.93 -12.19
C PHE A 123 0.79 3.95 -12.21
N GLU A 124 0.84 4.78 -13.23
CA GLU A 124 1.96 5.66 -13.51
C GLU A 124 1.55 7.13 -13.57
N GLN A 125 2.24 7.99 -12.80
CA GLN A 125 2.10 9.45 -12.85
C GLN A 125 0.65 9.95 -12.71
N ARG A 126 -0.18 9.22 -11.96
CA ARG A 126 -1.56 9.59 -11.71
C ARG A 126 -1.64 10.66 -10.62
N THR A 127 -2.58 11.58 -10.75
CA THR A 127 -2.85 12.60 -9.74
C THR A 127 -4.28 12.46 -9.25
N GLY A 128 -4.43 12.08 -7.97
CA GLY A 128 -5.73 11.99 -7.31
C GLY A 128 -6.20 13.36 -6.82
N ASN A 129 -7.48 13.63 -6.94
CA ASN A 129 -8.09 14.84 -6.39
C ASN A 129 -8.44 14.59 -4.90
N GLY A 130 -7.49 14.86 -4.02
CA GLY A 130 -7.59 14.66 -2.58
C GLY A 130 -7.12 13.28 -2.12
N TYR A 131 -7.60 12.20 -2.70
CA TYR A 131 -7.36 10.83 -2.26
C TYR A 131 -6.82 9.93 -3.38
N GLY A 132 -5.85 9.06 -3.05
CA GLY A 132 -5.38 7.96 -3.89
C GLY A 132 -5.08 8.33 -5.35
N GLY A 133 -3.82 8.63 -5.70
CA GLY A 133 -3.46 8.97 -7.07
C GLY A 133 -3.75 7.83 -8.05
N GLY A 134 -3.42 6.60 -7.68
CA GLY A 134 -3.76 5.40 -8.43
C GLY A 134 -5.13 4.84 -8.05
N VAL A 135 -5.35 4.58 -6.76
CA VAL A 135 -6.50 3.80 -6.28
C VAL A 135 -7.16 4.45 -5.06
N VAL A 136 -8.49 4.47 -5.07
CA VAL A 136 -9.33 4.73 -3.89
C VAL A 136 -10.10 3.45 -3.58
N ASN A 137 -9.86 2.84 -2.42
CA ASN A 137 -10.55 1.63 -1.97
C ASN A 137 -11.49 1.88 -0.79
N LEU A 138 -12.76 1.66 -1.02
CA LEU A 138 -13.83 1.74 -0.01
C LEU A 138 -14.54 0.39 0.19
N GLY A 139 -14.00 -0.69 -0.38
CA GLY A 139 -14.52 -2.06 -0.33
C GLY A 139 -13.43 -3.08 0.00
N ASN A 140 -13.61 -4.30 -0.48
CA ASN A 140 -12.61 -5.34 -0.42
C ASN A 140 -11.76 -5.28 -1.70
N MET A 141 -10.44 -5.22 -1.55
CA MET A 141 -9.55 -5.15 -2.70
C MET A 141 -8.33 -6.05 -2.53
N ILE A 142 -7.97 -6.73 -3.59
CA ILE A 142 -6.73 -7.50 -3.71
C ILE A 142 -5.89 -6.87 -4.83
N ILE A 143 -4.61 -6.61 -4.57
CA ILE A 143 -3.63 -6.14 -5.55
C ILE A 143 -2.46 -7.11 -5.56
N GLN A 144 -2.14 -7.69 -6.71
CA GLN A 144 -1.15 -8.76 -6.81
C GLN A 144 -0.45 -8.81 -8.18
N GLY A 145 0.38 -9.83 -8.39
CA GLY A 145 0.88 -10.22 -9.70
C GLY A 145 1.89 -9.24 -10.31
N ASN A 146 2.83 -8.72 -9.51
CA ASN A 146 3.80 -7.71 -9.93
C ASN A 146 3.16 -6.38 -10.36
N SER A 147 2.05 -6.02 -9.74
CA SER A 147 1.45 -4.70 -9.96
C SER A 147 2.42 -3.58 -9.49
N SER A 148 2.30 -2.39 -10.07
CA SER A 148 3.21 -1.30 -9.75
C SER A 148 2.50 0.05 -9.62
N PHE A 149 2.99 0.87 -8.71
CA PHE A 149 2.55 2.23 -8.50
C PHE A 149 3.77 3.14 -8.54
N SER A 150 3.92 3.95 -9.58
CA SER A 150 5.06 4.82 -9.75
C SER A 150 4.67 6.29 -9.93
N GLU A 151 5.34 7.17 -9.18
CA GLU A 151 5.19 8.63 -9.29
C GLU A 151 3.76 9.17 -9.15
N ASN A 152 2.87 8.41 -8.50
CA ASN A 152 1.50 8.85 -8.27
C ASN A 152 1.46 9.92 -7.18
N ARG A 153 0.47 10.83 -7.27
CA ARG A 153 0.32 11.98 -6.38
C ARG A 153 -1.11 12.13 -5.90
N ALA A 154 -1.28 12.51 -4.62
CA ALA A 154 -2.57 12.89 -4.04
C ALA A 154 -2.32 13.77 -2.80
N ASP A 155 -3.39 14.26 -2.19
CA ASP A 155 -3.26 14.89 -0.86
C ASP A 155 -3.06 13.83 0.22
N VAL A 156 -3.77 12.70 0.11
CA VAL A 156 -3.72 11.60 1.07
C VAL A 156 -3.61 10.26 0.33
N GLY A 157 -2.58 9.48 0.67
CA GLY A 157 -2.27 8.25 -0.04
C GLY A 157 -1.84 8.49 -1.48
N GLY A 158 -0.59 8.90 -1.70
CA GLY A 158 -0.10 9.28 -3.04
C GLY A 158 -0.41 8.26 -4.12
N ALA A 159 -0.33 6.97 -3.82
CA ALA A 159 -0.76 5.88 -4.69
C ALA A 159 -2.15 5.35 -4.31
N ILE A 160 -2.37 4.99 -3.04
CA ILE A 160 -3.59 4.32 -2.59
C ILE A 160 -4.18 5.00 -1.35
N TYR A 161 -5.48 5.25 -1.38
CA TYR A 161 -6.30 5.51 -0.21
C TYR A 161 -7.15 4.27 0.10
N ASN A 162 -7.09 3.77 1.35
CA ASN A 162 -7.86 2.61 1.79
C ASN A 162 -8.69 2.91 3.04
N SER A 163 -9.97 2.58 3.02
CA SER A 163 -10.85 2.70 4.19
C SER A 163 -11.47 1.38 4.66
N LYS A 164 -11.25 0.29 3.93
CA LYS A 164 -11.82 -1.03 4.23
C LYS A 164 -10.75 -2.12 4.22
N VAL A 165 -10.90 -3.14 3.41
CA VAL A 165 -9.96 -4.26 3.35
C VAL A 165 -9.08 -4.14 2.11
N LEU A 166 -7.77 -4.22 2.32
CA LEU A 166 -6.78 -4.14 1.25
C LEU A 166 -5.70 -5.20 1.45
N ASP A 167 -5.65 -6.16 0.56
CA ASP A 167 -4.61 -7.18 0.51
C ASP A 167 -3.67 -6.90 -0.67
N ILE A 168 -2.39 -6.78 -0.38
CA ILE A 168 -1.34 -6.48 -1.37
C ILE A 168 -0.30 -7.58 -1.33
N SER A 169 0.05 -8.12 -2.49
CA SER A 169 1.18 -9.03 -2.63
C SER A 169 2.01 -8.73 -3.89
N ASP A 170 3.30 -9.00 -3.81
CA ASP A 170 4.22 -8.93 -4.95
C ASP A 170 4.09 -7.60 -5.75
N THR A 171 3.99 -6.48 -5.04
CA THR A 171 3.67 -5.16 -5.61
C THR A 171 4.77 -4.14 -5.30
N SER A 172 5.04 -3.23 -6.23
CA SER A 172 6.03 -2.18 -6.04
C SER A 172 5.40 -0.78 -5.96
N PHE A 173 5.91 0.03 -5.03
CA PHE A 173 5.52 1.43 -4.83
C PHE A 173 6.76 2.32 -4.92
N LEU A 174 6.91 3.06 -6.02
CA LEU A 174 8.10 3.83 -6.33
C LEU A 174 7.78 5.33 -6.42
N ASN A 175 8.47 6.16 -5.62
CA ASN A 175 8.43 7.63 -5.70
C ASN A 175 7.00 8.24 -5.63
N ASN A 176 6.05 7.57 -4.98
CA ASN A 176 4.71 8.15 -4.82
C ASN A 176 4.76 9.26 -3.77
N THR A 177 3.93 10.28 -3.95
CA THR A 177 3.97 11.49 -3.12
C THR A 177 2.58 11.87 -2.63
N ALA A 178 2.43 12.05 -1.31
CA ALA A 178 1.28 12.73 -0.72
C ALA A 178 1.68 14.12 -0.21
N SER A 179 0.86 15.13 -0.44
CA SER A 179 1.04 16.44 0.19
C SER A 179 0.80 16.38 1.71
N GLY A 180 -0.13 15.54 2.14
CA GLY A 180 -0.40 15.13 3.51
C GLY A 180 0.21 13.77 3.85
N SER A 181 -0.58 12.83 4.35
CA SER A 181 -0.12 11.56 4.93
C SER A 181 -0.14 10.39 3.95
N GLY A 182 0.79 9.45 4.18
CA GLY A 182 0.92 8.22 3.41
C GLY A 182 1.42 8.46 2.00
N GLY A 183 2.74 8.66 1.83
CA GLY A 183 3.34 8.94 0.52
C GLY A 183 2.95 7.93 -0.55
N ALA A 184 2.90 6.64 -0.22
CA ALA A 184 2.31 5.60 -1.06
C ALA A 184 0.88 5.27 -0.61
N ILE A 185 0.69 4.83 0.64
CA ILE A 185 -0.60 4.33 1.11
C ILE A 185 -1.06 5.09 2.36
N ASN A 186 -2.33 5.53 2.34
CA ASN A 186 -3.03 5.95 3.55
C ASN A 186 -4.17 4.98 3.84
N SER A 187 -4.21 4.38 5.03
CA SER A 187 -5.21 3.38 5.40
C SER A 187 -5.86 3.67 6.75
N SER A 188 -7.19 3.70 6.76
CA SER A 188 -7.98 3.67 8.00
C SER A 188 -8.63 2.30 8.26
N GLY A 189 -8.57 1.39 7.29
CA GLY A 189 -9.13 0.05 7.36
C GLY A 189 -8.11 -1.02 7.76
N THR A 190 -8.38 -2.22 7.34
CA THR A 190 -7.47 -3.36 7.49
C THR A 190 -6.60 -3.50 6.24
N MET A 191 -5.32 -3.75 6.45
CA MET A 191 -4.37 -3.89 5.35
C MET A 191 -3.41 -5.04 5.63
N SER A 192 -3.18 -5.87 4.60
CA SER A 192 -2.15 -6.91 4.59
C SER A 192 -1.21 -6.67 3.41
N ILE A 193 0.10 -6.67 3.66
CA ILE A 193 1.14 -6.45 2.65
C ILE A 193 2.15 -7.58 2.75
N VAL A 194 2.37 -8.28 1.63
CA VAL A 194 3.29 -9.40 1.53
C VAL A 194 4.24 -9.20 0.36
N ASN A 195 5.53 -9.51 0.52
CA ASN A 195 6.55 -9.53 -0.53
C ASN A 195 6.59 -8.27 -1.40
N SER A 196 6.37 -7.10 -0.82
CA SER A 196 6.22 -5.86 -1.58
C SER A 196 7.34 -4.87 -1.30
N THR A 197 7.58 -3.96 -2.25
CA THR A 197 8.67 -2.98 -2.15
C THR A 197 8.13 -1.56 -2.13
N PHE A 198 8.62 -0.74 -1.18
CA PHE A 198 8.30 0.68 -1.04
C PHE A 198 9.60 1.47 -1.12
N ASP A 199 9.85 2.16 -2.22
CA ASP A 199 11.10 2.90 -2.43
C ASP A 199 10.84 4.38 -2.76
N GLY A 200 11.50 5.28 -2.05
CA GLY A 200 11.48 6.70 -2.32
C GLY A 200 10.13 7.41 -2.15
N ASN A 201 9.15 6.77 -1.45
CA ASN A 201 7.84 7.38 -1.28
C ASN A 201 7.90 8.52 -0.24
N ARG A 202 7.08 9.54 -0.45
CA ARG A 202 7.18 10.78 0.31
C ARG A 202 5.85 11.32 0.79
N SER A 203 5.74 11.56 2.09
CA SER A 203 4.76 12.47 2.69
C SER A 203 5.42 13.85 2.87
N VAL A 204 4.88 14.89 2.25
CA VAL A 204 5.57 16.20 2.15
C VAL A 204 5.56 16.93 3.48
N SER A 205 4.42 16.99 4.15
CA SER A 205 4.21 17.81 5.34
C SER A 205 3.63 17.05 6.53
N SER A 206 3.52 15.71 6.46
CA SER A 206 2.83 14.94 7.47
C SER A 206 3.49 13.57 7.71
N TYR A 207 2.73 12.50 7.82
CA TYR A 207 3.10 11.23 8.44
C TYR A 207 3.19 10.09 7.45
N GLY A 208 4.13 9.14 7.71
CA GLY A 208 4.28 7.91 6.96
C GLY A 208 4.74 8.13 5.52
N GLY A 209 6.06 8.14 5.30
CA GLY A 209 6.66 8.36 3.97
C GLY A 209 6.16 7.34 2.95
N ALA A 210 6.09 6.07 3.32
CA ALA A 210 5.41 5.05 2.55
C ALA A 210 3.96 4.86 3.03
N ILE A 211 3.77 4.54 4.31
CA ILE A 211 2.47 4.14 4.84
C ILE A 211 2.07 4.98 6.04
N ASN A 212 0.86 5.52 6.01
CA ASN A 212 0.15 6.02 7.19
C ASN A 212 -1.04 5.11 7.47
N SER A 213 -1.15 4.58 8.71
CA SER A 213 -2.25 3.68 9.09
C SER A 213 -2.88 4.08 10.42
N SER A 214 -4.19 4.22 10.44
CA SER A 214 -4.98 4.36 11.68
C SER A 214 -5.80 3.11 12.03
N GLY A 215 -5.74 2.08 11.19
CA GLY A 215 -6.41 0.80 11.38
C GLY A 215 -5.43 -0.33 11.72
N THR A 216 -5.69 -1.52 11.19
CA THR A 216 -4.85 -2.69 11.35
C THR A 216 -3.96 -2.89 10.13
N ALA A 217 -2.65 -2.93 10.31
CA ALA A 217 -1.69 -3.22 9.25
C ALA A 217 -0.84 -4.45 9.59
N ARG A 218 -0.71 -5.36 8.64
CA ARG A 218 0.21 -6.50 8.68
C ARG A 218 1.15 -6.42 7.50
N ILE A 219 2.45 -6.51 7.75
CA ILE A 219 3.50 -6.39 6.73
C ILE A 219 4.45 -7.56 6.90
N SER A 220 4.69 -8.32 5.84
CA SER A 220 5.66 -9.41 5.87
C SER A 220 6.45 -9.52 4.57
N GLY A 221 7.69 -10.04 4.66
CA GLY A 221 8.54 -10.31 3.51
C GLY A 221 8.87 -9.08 2.65
N SER A 222 8.69 -7.88 3.17
CA SER A 222 8.67 -6.64 2.38
C SER A 222 9.92 -5.77 2.61
N VAL A 223 10.15 -4.81 1.71
CA VAL A 223 11.29 -3.90 1.79
C VAL A 223 10.82 -2.44 1.73
N PHE A 224 11.24 -1.67 2.72
CA PHE A 224 11.00 -0.21 2.78
C PHE A 224 12.34 0.51 2.73
N LYS A 225 12.59 1.28 1.68
CA LYS A 225 13.85 2.00 1.55
C LYS A 225 13.66 3.43 1.08
N ASN A 226 14.53 4.34 1.60
CA ASN A 226 14.57 5.74 1.19
C ASN A 226 13.23 6.49 1.32
N ASN A 227 12.28 5.99 2.12
CA ASN A 227 11.00 6.68 2.29
C ASN A 227 11.16 7.84 3.27
N ARG A 228 10.33 8.88 3.10
CA ARG A 228 10.53 10.15 3.79
C ARG A 228 9.23 10.78 4.25
N ALA A 229 9.19 11.24 5.50
CA ALA A 229 8.07 12.01 6.06
C ALA A 229 8.56 12.98 7.14
N SER A 230 7.65 13.72 7.79
CA SER A 230 7.96 14.41 9.02
C SER A 230 8.05 13.44 10.21
N GLU A 231 7.19 12.43 10.28
CA GLU A 231 7.22 11.38 11.29
C GLU A 231 6.97 10.01 10.65
N GLY A 232 7.72 8.99 11.09
CA GLY A 232 7.69 7.67 10.50
C GLY A 232 8.14 7.71 9.05
N GLY A 233 9.46 7.81 8.82
CA GLY A 233 10.01 7.93 7.47
C GLY A 233 9.48 6.87 6.51
N ALA A 234 9.30 5.63 6.95
CA ALA A 234 8.58 4.61 6.21
C ALA A 234 7.13 4.47 6.68
N VAL A 235 6.89 4.12 7.94
CA VAL A 235 5.56 3.79 8.45
C VAL A 235 5.20 4.64 9.67
N TYR A 236 4.01 5.19 9.63
CA TYR A 236 3.40 5.85 10.78
C TYR A 236 2.09 5.16 11.14
N THR A 237 1.86 4.92 12.43
CA THR A 237 0.56 4.48 12.91
C THR A 237 -0.03 5.47 13.91
N SER A 238 -1.33 5.72 13.82
CA SER A 238 -2.04 6.68 14.66
C SER A 238 -3.31 6.10 15.25
N GLY A 239 -3.55 6.46 16.51
CA GLY A 239 -4.77 6.04 17.21
C GLY A 239 -4.55 4.85 18.14
N ASN A 240 -5.22 4.87 19.28
CA ASN A 240 -5.06 3.87 20.35
C ASN A 240 -5.48 2.46 19.94
N ASN A 241 -6.32 2.33 18.90
CA ASN A 241 -6.76 1.05 18.35
C ASN A 241 -5.95 0.62 17.13
N ALA A 242 -5.00 1.45 16.66
CA ALA A 242 -4.13 1.06 15.55
C ALA A 242 -3.23 -0.10 15.95
N SER A 243 -2.99 -1.00 15.03
CA SER A 243 -2.12 -2.15 15.23
C SER A 243 -1.21 -2.36 14.02
N LEU A 244 0.08 -2.44 14.29
CA LEU A 244 1.09 -2.75 13.28
C LEU A 244 1.81 -4.04 13.65
N THR A 245 1.74 -5.02 12.76
CA THR A 245 2.55 -6.24 12.84
C THR A 245 3.51 -6.27 11.66
N VAL A 246 4.79 -6.46 11.94
CA VAL A 246 5.87 -6.55 10.97
C VAL A 246 6.63 -7.85 11.15
N ALA A 247 6.81 -8.62 10.09
CA ALA A 247 7.61 -9.83 10.10
C ALA A 247 8.52 -9.90 8.86
N ASP A 248 9.71 -10.48 9.00
CA ASP A 248 10.60 -10.80 7.86
C ASP A 248 10.83 -9.61 6.90
N THR A 249 10.93 -8.39 7.43
CA THR A 249 10.86 -7.15 6.65
C THR A 249 12.10 -6.28 6.88
N GLN A 250 12.51 -5.56 5.84
CA GLN A 250 13.67 -4.68 5.88
C GLN A 250 13.26 -3.21 5.80
N PHE A 251 13.88 -2.37 6.65
CA PHE A 251 13.76 -0.92 6.64
C PHE A 251 15.14 -0.32 6.48
N ILE A 252 15.43 0.27 5.31
CA ILE A 252 16.78 0.70 4.95
C ILE A 252 16.77 2.17 4.52
N GLY A 253 17.57 3.01 5.17
CA GLY A 253 17.76 4.40 4.76
C GLY A 253 16.48 5.25 4.77
N ASN A 254 15.46 4.86 5.55
CA ASN A 254 14.26 5.68 5.69
C ASN A 254 14.52 6.82 6.68
N TYR A 255 13.90 7.98 6.46
CA TYR A 255 14.24 9.13 7.25
C TYR A 255 13.12 10.14 7.45
N THR A 256 13.25 10.89 8.53
CA THR A 256 12.42 12.05 8.79
C THR A 256 13.11 13.34 8.36
N THR A 257 12.30 14.35 8.01
CA THR A 257 12.81 15.66 7.62
C THR A 257 12.80 16.62 8.78
N ILE A 258 13.93 17.25 9.03
CA ILE A 258 13.99 18.35 9.96
C ILE A 258 13.20 19.53 9.37
N ASN A 259 12.10 19.90 10.02
CA ASN A 259 11.40 21.12 9.63
C ASN A 259 12.19 22.37 10.05
N SER A 260 11.92 23.50 9.39
CA SER A 260 12.61 24.77 9.64
C SER A 260 12.45 25.31 11.07
N GLN A 261 11.62 24.69 11.91
CA GLN A 261 11.36 25.07 13.30
C GLN A 261 12.14 24.19 14.30
N GLY A 262 12.94 23.22 13.83
CA GLY A 262 13.68 22.30 14.70
C GLY A 262 12.80 21.41 15.56
N VAL A 263 11.53 21.25 15.18
CA VAL A 263 10.56 20.45 15.93
C VAL A 263 10.77 18.97 15.61
N SER A 264 10.62 18.19 16.63
CA SER A 264 10.92 16.77 16.75
C SER A 264 10.28 15.91 15.67
N ASP A 265 11.10 15.38 14.82
CA ASP A 265 10.73 14.39 13.82
C ASP A 265 11.14 13.02 14.35
N TYR A 266 10.20 12.09 14.40
CA TYR A 266 10.33 10.85 15.16
C TYR A 266 10.30 9.61 14.28
N GLY A 267 11.14 8.60 14.62
CA GLY A 267 11.13 7.30 14.02
C GLY A 267 11.51 7.31 12.54
N GLY A 268 12.80 7.22 12.26
CA GLY A 268 13.30 7.23 10.88
C GLY A 268 12.67 6.17 10.01
N ALA A 269 12.43 4.97 10.54
CA ALA A 269 11.67 3.94 9.86
C ALA A 269 10.20 3.91 10.34
N ILE A 270 9.97 3.66 11.62
CA ILE A 270 8.63 3.47 12.18
C ILE A 270 8.37 4.45 13.33
N ASN A 271 7.22 5.13 13.28
CA ASN A 271 6.68 5.85 14.42
C ASN A 271 5.28 5.32 14.75
N SER A 272 5.10 4.75 15.95
CA SER A 272 3.86 4.06 16.34
C SER A 272 3.23 4.68 17.58
N VAL A 273 1.91 4.91 17.50
CA VAL A 273 1.06 5.31 18.63
C VAL A 273 0.19 4.16 19.13
N GLY A 274 -0.03 3.11 18.35
CA GLY A 274 -0.86 1.96 18.69
C GLY A 274 -0.03 0.75 19.17
N LYS A 275 -0.60 -0.44 19.00
CA LYS A 275 0.11 -1.70 19.24
C LYS A 275 1.16 -1.94 18.16
N LEU A 276 2.35 -2.38 18.58
CA LEU A 276 3.44 -2.67 17.66
C LEU A 276 4.02 -4.06 17.95
N ASN A 277 4.07 -4.91 16.93
CA ASN A 277 4.75 -6.20 17.01
C ASN A 277 5.72 -6.32 15.83
N ILE A 278 7.01 -6.47 16.11
CA ILE A 278 8.08 -6.61 15.12
C ILE A 278 8.82 -7.91 15.40
N VAL A 279 8.93 -8.77 14.40
CA VAL A 279 9.66 -10.03 14.49
C VAL A 279 10.52 -10.21 13.24
N ASN A 280 11.78 -10.61 13.43
CA ASN A 280 12.71 -10.95 12.35
C ASN A 280 12.83 -9.81 11.30
N ALA A 281 13.07 -8.58 11.77
CA ALA A 281 13.19 -7.41 10.89
C ALA A 281 14.61 -6.83 10.93
N LEU A 282 15.03 -6.25 9.80
CA LEU A 282 16.27 -5.49 9.68
C LEU A 282 15.96 -3.99 9.63
N PHE A 283 16.59 -3.23 10.50
CA PHE A 283 16.58 -1.76 10.46
C PHE A 283 18.01 -1.28 10.22
N ALA A 284 18.29 -0.75 9.04
CA ALA A 284 19.63 -0.31 8.68
C ALA A 284 19.62 1.15 8.17
N ASP A 285 20.59 1.94 8.63
CA ASP A 285 20.88 3.28 8.10
C ASP A 285 19.67 4.25 8.16
N ASN A 286 18.69 3.99 9.03
CA ASN A 286 17.55 4.89 9.18
C ASN A 286 17.91 6.05 10.11
N TYR A 287 17.36 7.25 9.85
CA TYR A 287 17.65 8.39 10.68
C TYR A 287 16.47 9.32 10.94
N ALA A 288 16.50 9.97 12.09
CA ALA A 288 15.50 10.93 12.53
C ALA A 288 16.12 11.98 13.46
N THR A 289 15.34 12.94 13.89
CA THR A 289 15.73 13.84 15.00
C THR A 289 15.79 13.06 16.31
N GLU A 290 14.87 12.11 16.52
CA GLU A 290 14.79 11.21 17.68
C GLU A 290 14.33 9.83 17.22
N ALA A 291 14.91 8.75 17.72
CA ALA A 291 14.71 7.37 17.31
C ALA A 291 15.03 7.13 15.82
N GLY A 292 16.30 6.89 15.53
CA GLY A 292 16.74 6.65 14.14
C GLY A 292 15.95 5.56 13.43
N ALA A 293 15.55 4.48 14.11
CA ALA A 293 14.72 3.43 13.52
C ALA A 293 13.27 3.46 14.03
N VAL A 294 13.03 3.16 15.31
CA VAL A 294 11.68 2.90 15.83
C VAL A 294 11.36 3.81 17.01
N LYS A 295 10.26 4.53 16.90
CA LYS A 295 9.67 5.30 18.00
C LYS A 295 8.32 4.69 18.41
N LEU A 296 8.19 4.35 19.70
CA LEU A 296 6.90 4.09 20.33
C LEU A 296 6.53 5.32 21.14
N ARG A 297 5.41 5.94 20.77
CA ARG A 297 4.95 7.19 21.36
C ARG A 297 4.07 6.97 22.58
N ARG A 298 3.86 8.05 23.31
CA ARG A 298 2.92 8.12 24.42
C ARG A 298 1.52 7.71 23.94
N GLY A 299 0.89 6.78 24.64
CA GLY A 299 -0.37 6.15 24.24
C GLY A 299 -0.22 4.81 23.56
N SER A 300 0.99 4.37 23.22
CA SER A 300 1.25 2.98 22.81
C SER A 300 0.97 2.06 23.99
N THR A 301 0.08 1.09 23.78
CA THR A 301 -0.34 0.18 24.86
C THR A 301 0.63 -0.97 25.07
N GLU A 302 1.23 -1.46 23.97
CA GLU A 302 2.12 -2.62 23.98
C GLU A 302 3.04 -2.59 22.77
N GLY A 303 4.32 -2.85 22.99
CA GLY A 303 5.33 -3.03 21.96
C GLY A 303 6.09 -4.33 22.16
N ILE A 304 6.29 -5.10 21.10
CA ILE A 304 7.16 -6.26 21.07
C ILE A 304 8.13 -6.10 19.90
N ILE A 305 9.42 -6.26 20.17
CA ILE A 305 10.46 -6.31 19.14
C ILE A 305 11.31 -7.55 19.43
N ALA A 306 11.28 -8.53 18.55
CA ALA A 306 11.96 -9.78 18.73
C ALA A 306 12.77 -10.21 17.50
N ALA A 307 13.86 -10.95 17.72
CA ALA A 307 14.70 -11.54 16.67
C ALA A 307 15.07 -10.56 15.55
N SER A 308 15.33 -9.29 15.88
CA SER A 308 15.51 -8.22 14.90
C SER A 308 16.90 -7.60 14.99
N GLU A 309 17.38 -7.08 13.86
CA GLU A 309 18.70 -6.46 13.75
C GLU A 309 18.57 -4.94 13.56
N PHE A 310 19.38 -4.18 14.30
CA PHE A 310 19.48 -2.72 14.19
C PHE A 310 20.93 -2.34 13.88
N LYS A 311 21.16 -1.77 12.69
CA LYS A 311 22.49 -1.42 12.20
C LYS A 311 22.54 0.04 11.77
N ASN A 312 23.54 0.80 12.25
CA ASN A 312 23.82 2.18 11.82
C ASN A 312 22.61 3.13 11.85
N ASN A 313 21.60 2.87 12.70
CA ASN A 313 20.50 3.81 12.84
C ASN A 313 20.91 4.93 13.78
N TYR A 314 20.60 6.18 13.46
CA TYR A 314 21.06 7.30 14.27
C TYR A 314 20.02 8.40 14.46
N ALA A 315 20.10 9.05 15.62
CA ALA A 315 19.34 10.24 15.96
C ALA A 315 20.24 11.48 15.83
N VAL A 316 19.74 12.50 15.15
CA VAL A 316 20.58 13.68 14.82
C VAL A 316 20.65 14.70 15.97
N VAL A 317 19.59 14.81 16.80
CA VAL A 317 19.45 15.89 17.78
C VAL A 317 19.13 15.39 19.19
N ARG A 318 18.37 14.29 19.32
CA ARG A 318 17.89 13.74 20.60
C ARG A 318 18.30 12.30 20.79
N ASP A 319 17.86 11.70 21.88
CA ASP A 319 18.22 10.36 22.29
C ASP A 319 17.67 9.25 21.37
N GLY A 320 18.24 8.06 21.50
CA GLY A 320 17.77 6.82 20.87
C GLY A 320 18.21 6.63 19.43
N GLY A 321 19.50 6.37 19.22
CA GLY A 321 20.02 6.07 17.87
C GLY A 321 19.18 5.06 17.09
N ALA A 322 18.67 4.02 17.76
CA ALA A 322 17.80 3.02 17.13
C ALA A 322 16.35 3.11 17.63
N ILE A 323 16.12 2.90 18.93
CA ILE A 323 14.78 2.74 19.50
C ILE A 323 14.55 3.78 20.61
N VAL A 324 13.38 4.41 20.59
CA VAL A 324 12.88 5.22 21.72
C VAL A 324 11.47 4.78 22.08
N HIS A 325 11.26 4.56 23.37
CA HIS A 325 9.98 4.20 23.96
C HIS A 325 9.59 5.26 24.99
N SER A 326 8.43 5.86 24.83
CA SER A 326 8.01 7.00 25.67
C SER A 326 7.05 6.63 26.80
N ASP A 327 6.24 5.57 26.63
CA ASP A 327 5.23 5.15 27.62
C ASP A 327 4.63 3.79 27.23
N GLY A 328 4.11 3.03 28.22
CA GLY A 328 3.52 1.71 28.02
C GLY A 328 4.51 0.56 28.29
N ILE A 329 4.28 -0.58 27.68
CA ILE A 329 5.13 -1.77 27.83
C ILE A 329 5.86 -2.02 26.52
N LEU A 330 7.19 -2.05 26.56
CA LEU A 330 8.03 -2.53 25.47
C LEU A 330 8.77 -3.79 25.91
N ARG A 331 8.51 -4.88 25.22
CA ARG A 331 9.27 -6.13 25.37
C ARG A 331 10.26 -6.27 24.22
N ILE A 332 11.50 -6.55 24.56
CA ILE A 332 12.58 -6.75 23.60
C ILE A 332 13.18 -8.13 23.86
N ASP A 333 13.18 -8.98 22.83
CA ASP A 333 13.74 -10.33 22.88
C ASP A 333 14.70 -10.55 21.70
N CYS A 334 15.91 -11.05 21.98
CA CYS A 334 16.89 -11.46 20.98
C CYS A 334 17.18 -10.39 19.90
N LEU A 335 17.65 -9.22 20.31
CA LEU A 335 18.12 -8.20 19.37
C LEU A 335 19.59 -8.41 19.03
N LEU A 336 19.93 -8.24 17.74
CA LEU A 336 21.28 -8.02 17.31
C LEU A 336 21.46 -6.52 17.04
N TYR A 337 22.34 -5.89 17.80
CA TYR A 337 22.72 -4.49 17.58
C TYR A 337 24.16 -4.46 17.07
N THR A 338 24.32 -4.02 15.85
CA THR A 338 25.64 -3.78 15.26
C THR A 338 25.76 -2.31 14.95
N SER A 339 26.61 -1.59 15.69
CA SER A 339 27.13 -0.31 15.27
C SER A 339 28.50 -0.59 14.66
N ASP A 340 28.79 -0.13 13.46
CA ASP A 340 30.14 0.23 13.13
C ASP A 340 30.47 1.44 14.00
N ALA A 341 30.89 1.20 15.24
CA ALA A 341 31.52 2.22 16.02
C ALA A 341 32.79 2.60 15.27
N ALA A 342 32.74 3.54 14.39
CA ALA A 342 33.87 4.38 14.11
C ALA A 342 34.03 5.19 15.39
N ASP A 343 34.82 4.62 16.29
CA ASP A 343 35.45 5.34 17.37
C ASP A 343 36.31 6.42 16.71
N GLU A 344 35.97 7.67 16.96
CA GLU A 344 36.93 8.68 17.37
C GLU A 344 36.24 10.02 17.52
#